data_105b6f767262dfe0883b18bd10c37064
#
_entry.id   105b6f767262dfe0883b18bd10c37064
#
_cell.length_a   1.000
_cell.length_b   1.000
_cell.length_c   1.000
_cell.angle_alpha   90.00
_cell.angle_beta   90.00
_cell.angle_gamma   90.00
#
_symmetry.space_group_name_H-M   'P 1'
#
loop_
_entity.id
_entity.type
_entity.pdbx_description
1 polymer ?
#
loop_
_entity_poly.entity_id
_entity_poly.type
_entity_poly.pdbx_seq_one_letter_code
_entity_poly.pdbx_strand_id
1 'polypeptide(L)'
;MRAYQVFGRMNDEDAARFLAVLAEKAPAFHVQALGAAAAAMRARPQFVLRQTPEKRAAGVRRALARVAANDVAEELLAVYFLDCRKDVLIEWLDTLGLEHDEGTLKADEPPQPAEAALKKALKGFRGAAKPDGEPGDRHDRELLLRAFAAQRAVDWPALEAQLGS
;
A
#
# COMPACT_ATOMS: atom_id res chain seq x y z
N MET A 1 -7.01 -1.61 -11.05
CA MET A 1 -7.04 -0.69 -9.87
C MET A 1 -6.02 0.43 -10.05
N ARG A 2 -6.11 1.56 -9.29
CA ARG A 2 -5.13 2.67 -9.29
C ARG A 2 -4.72 2.98 -7.86
N ALA A 3 -3.52 3.53 -7.65
CA ALA A 3 -2.99 3.81 -6.30
C ALA A 3 -3.89 4.73 -5.45
N TYR A 4 -4.45 5.79 -6.03
CA TYR A 4 -5.39 6.65 -5.31
C TYR A 4 -6.64 5.91 -4.81
N GLN A 5 -7.09 4.86 -5.50
CA GLN A 5 -8.23 4.03 -5.09
C GLN A 5 -7.89 3.15 -3.88
N VAL A 6 -6.62 2.76 -3.74
CA VAL A 6 -6.15 2.03 -2.55
C VAL A 6 -6.34 2.90 -1.30
N PHE A 7 -5.92 4.16 -1.35
CA PHE A 7 -6.15 5.12 -0.26
C PHE A 7 -7.63 5.43 -0.04
N GLY A 8 -8.44 5.45 -1.11
CA GLY A 8 -9.89 5.64 -1.01
C GLY A 8 -10.61 4.51 -0.26
N ARG A 9 -10.06 3.30 -0.28
CA ARG A 9 -10.60 2.11 0.40
C ARG A 9 -9.97 1.85 1.78
N MET A 10 -8.90 2.56 2.10
CA MET A 10 -8.25 2.48 3.40
C MET A 10 -9.14 3.10 4.47
N ASN A 11 -9.24 2.50 5.64
CA ASN A 11 -9.90 3.12 6.79
C ASN A 11 -8.94 4.07 7.53
N ASP A 12 -9.43 4.81 8.52
CA ASP A 12 -8.63 5.80 9.24
C ASP A 12 -7.57 5.14 10.14
N GLU A 13 -7.82 3.95 10.67
CA GLU A 13 -6.88 3.19 11.49
C GLU A 13 -5.70 2.69 10.64
N ASP A 14 -5.97 2.13 9.45
CA ASP A 14 -4.94 1.69 8.51
C ASP A 14 -4.10 2.88 8.03
N ALA A 15 -4.73 4.04 7.78
CA ALA A 15 -4.03 5.26 7.39
C ALA A 15 -3.13 5.79 8.52
N ALA A 16 -3.58 5.71 9.77
CA ALA A 16 -2.78 6.10 10.93
C ALA A 16 -1.55 5.20 11.08
N ARG A 17 -1.73 3.88 10.91
CA ARG A 17 -0.63 2.91 10.93
C ARG A 17 0.35 3.14 9.79
N PHE A 18 -0.14 3.29 8.57
CA PHE A 18 0.68 3.59 7.39
C PHE A 18 1.57 4.81 7.63
N LEU A 19 1.00 5.91 8.14
CA LEU A 19 1.76 7.11 8.46
C LEU A 19 2.75 6.92 9.60
N ALA A 20 2.41 6.16 10.63
CA ALA A 20 3.31 5.87 11.75
C ALA A 20 4.54 5.08 11.28
N VAL A 21 4.34 4.07 10.43
CA VAL A 21 5.44 3.29 9.85
C VAL A 21 6.32 4.15 8.95
N LEU A 22 5.74 5.03 8.11
CA LEU A 22 6.51 5.97 7.31
C LEU A 22 7.32 6.95 8.19
N ALA A 23 6.73 7.46 9.26
CA ALA A 23 7.43 8.38 10.17
C ALA A 23 8.66 7.73 10.80
N GLU A 24 8.57 6.44 11.14
CA GLU A 24 9.64 5.67 11.76
C GLU A 24 10.72 5.24 10.76
N LYS A 25 10.32 4.67 9.61
CA LYS A 25 11.22 3.97 8.70
C LYS A 25 11.59 4.79 7.46
N ALA A 26 10.76 5.74 7.05
CA ALA A 26 10.94 6.57 5.85
C ALA A 26 10.50 8.03 6.09
N PRO A 27 11.15 8.78 6.99
CA PRO A 27 10.68 10.10 7.45
C PRO A 27 10.55 11.14 6.33
N ALA A 28 11.37 11.08 5.28
CA ALA A 28 11.24 11.99 4.13
C ALA A 28 9.90 11.79 3.39
N PHE A 29 9.45 10.56 3.24
CA PHE A 29 8.17 10.22 2.62
C PHE A 29 6.97 10.50 3.53
N HIS A 30 7.15 10.39 4.84
CA HIS A 30 6.16 10.89 5.80
C HIS A 30 5.92 12.40 5.61
N VAL A 31 6.99 13.20 5.47
CA VAL A 31 6.88 14.64 5.20
C VAL A 31 6.17 14.90 3.86
N GLN A 32 6.48 14.14 2.82
CA GLN A 32 5.81 14.23 1.52
C GLN A 32 4.30 13.94 1.64
N ALA A 33 3.90 12.91 2.38
CA ALA A 33 2.50 12.59 2.63
C ALA A 33 1.75 13.72 3.36
N LEU A 34 2.38 14.33 4.36
CA LEU A 34 1.83 15.51 5.06
C LEU A 34 1.74 16.72 4.13
N GLY A 35 2.72 16.90 3.24
CA GLY A 35 2.70 17.94 2.20
C GLY A 35 1.52 17.80 1.24
N ALA A 36 1.21 16.57 0.81
CA ALA A 36 0.04 16.28 -0.01
C ALA A 36 -1.27 16.67 0.69
N ALA A 37 -1.38 16.36 2.00
CA ALA A 37 -2.54 16.76 2.80
C ALA A 37 -2.65 18.29 2.91
N ALA A 38 -1.56 18.99 3.18
CA ALA A 38 -1.51 20.44 3.27
C ALA A 38 -1.94 21.10 1.96
N ALA A 39 -1.40 20.63 0.82
CA ALA A 39 -1.75 21.11 -0.51
C ALA A 39 -3.26 20.90 -0.80
N ALA A 40 -3.79 19.71 -0.47
CA ALA A 40 -5.19 19.38 -0.68
C ALA A 40 -6.15 20.26 0.15
N MET A 41 -5.73 20.67 1.34
CA MET A 41 -6.47 21.57 2.23
C MET A 41 -6.20 23.05 1.96
N ARG A 42 -5.32 23.40 1.01
CA ARG A 42 -4.82 24.76 0.79
C ARG A 42 -4.29 25.40 2.08
N ALA A 43 -3.64 24.61 2.91
CA ALA A 43 -3.11 25.00 4.20
C ALA A 43 -1.58 24.96 4.21
N ARG A 44 -0.98 25.61 5.20
CA ARG A 44 0.48 25.49 5.45
C ARG A 44 0.80 24.15 6.10
N PRO A 45 1.96 23.51 5.82
CA PRO A 45 2.34 22.25 6.43
C PRO A 45 2.27 22.24 7.97
N GLN A 46 2.60 23.36 8.62
CA GLN A 46 2.52 23.51 10.08
C GLN A 46 1.10 23.34 10.63
N PHE A 47 0.08 23.69 9.84
CA PHE A 47 -1.31 23.45 10.25
C PHE A 47 -1.60 21.96 10.35
N VAL A 48 -1.12 21.17 9.38
CA VAL A 48 -1.30 19.70 9.38
C VAL A 48 -0.53 19.09 10.56
N LEU A 49 0.69 19.54 10.81
CA LEU A 49 1.52 19.06 11.92
C LEU A 49 0.91 19.31 13.31
N ARG A 50 0.11 20.37 13.46
CA ARG A 50 -0.58 20.71 14.72
C ARG A 50 -1.85 19.89 14.96
N GLN A 51 -2.33 19.17 13.98
CA GLN A 51 -3.50 18.30 14.13
C GLN A 51 -3.15 17.05 14.96
N THR A 52 -4.18 16.41 15.54
CA THR A 52 -3.99 15.11 16.18
C THR A 52 -3.55 14.07 15.17
N PRO A 53 -2.86 12.98 15.57
CA PRO A 53 -2.42 11.91 14.67
C PRO A 53 -3.57 11.37 13.80
N GLU A 54 -4.76 11.19 14.37
CA GLU A 54 -5.93 10.67 13.68
C GLU A 54 -6.42 11.65 12.59
N LYS A 55 -6.48 12.94 12.89
CA LYS A 55 -6.87 13.98 11.92
C LYS A 55 -5.85 14.10 10.80
N ARG A 56 -4.55 13.99 11.12
CA ARG A 56 -3.47 13.96 10.11
C ARG A 56 -3.64 12.76 9.17
N ALA A 57 -3.83 11.57 9.73
CA ALA A 57 -4.02 10.35 8.96
C ALA A 57 -5.23 10.43 8.04
N ALA A 58 -6.38 10.85 8.56
CA ALA A 58 -7.59 11.07 7.76
C ALA A 58 -7.40 12.14 6.68
N GLY A 59 -6.63 13.20 6.96
CA GLY A 59 -6.28 14.24 6.00
C GLY A 59 -5.41 13.73 4.86
N VAL A 60 -4.35 12.98 5.18
CA VAL A 60 -3.47 12.35 4.20
C VAL A 60 -4.23 11.35 3.34
N ARG A 61 -5.00 10.45 3.96
CA ARG A 61 -5.82 9.47 3.24
C ARG A 61 -6.74 10.14 2.22
N ARG A 62 -7.48 11.17 2.64
CA ARG A 62 -8.38 11.92 1.73
C ARG A 62 -7.64 12.66 0.62
N ALA A 63 -6.43 13.16 0.88
CA ALA A 63 -5.62 13.82 -0.13
C ALA A 63 -5.13 12.82 -1.17
N LEU A 64 -4.58 11.68 -0.73
CA LEU A 64 -4.06 10.63 -1.60
C LEU A 64 -5.14 9.83 -2.34
N ALA A 65 -6.39 9.85 -1.86
CA ALA A 65 -7.54 9.24 -2.52
C ALA A 65 -8.04 10.04 -3.75
N ARG A 66 -7.40 11.15 -4.10
CA ARG A 66 -7.77 11.96 -5.26
C ARG A 66 -7.05 11.50 -6.52
N VAL A 67 -7.72 11.52 -7.65
CA VAL A 67 -7.13 11.18 -8.96
C VAL A 67 -5.83 11.97 -9.22
N ALA A 68 -5.82 13.26 -8.90
CA ALA A 68 -4.67 14.15 -9.08
C ALA A 68 -3.45 13.77 -8.21
N ALA A 69 -3.64 12.96 -7.18
CA ALA A 69 -2.56 12.50 -6.30
C ALA A 69 -2.06 11.09 -6.63
N ASN A 70 -2.50 10.51 -7.76
CA ASN A 70 -2.17 9.11 -8.09
C ASN A 70 -0.68 8.81 -8.09
N ASP A 71 0.13 9.68 -8.68
CA ASP A 71 1.58 9.45 -8.77
C ASP A 71 2.26 9.49 -7.39
N VAL A 72 1.84 10.42 -6.52
CA VAL A 72 2.32 10.47 -5.14
C VAL A 72 1.84 9.26 -4.34
N ALA A 73 0.60 8.83 -4.55
CA ALA A 73 0.05 7.64 -3.91
C ALA A 73 0.82 6.37 -4.34
N GLU A 74 1.15 6.25 -5.62
CA GLU A 74 1.93 5.14 -6.19
C GLU A 74 3.34 5.09 -5.56
N GLU A 75 4.03 6.23 -5.50
CA GLU A 75 5.36 6.35 -4.90
C GLU A 75 5.34 5.98 -3.41
N LEU A 76 4.38 6.50 -2.63
CA LEU A 76 4.28 6.21 -1.21
C LEU A 76 3.97 4.73 -0.91
N LEU A 77 3.14 4.07 -1.72
CA LEU A 77 2.89 2.64 -1.62
C LEU A 77 4.14 1.83 -1.98
N ALA A 78 4.88 2.23 -3.02
CA ALA A 78 6.12 1.57 -3.41
C ALA A 78 7.16 1.63 -2.27
N VAL A 79 7.42 2.81 -1.71
CA VAL A 79 8.34 2.99 -0.58
C VAL A 79 7.88 2.19 0.65
N TYR A 80 6.58 2.21 0.94
CA TYR A 80 6.06 1.47 2.08
C TYR A 80 6.39 -0.03 1.99
N PHE A 81 6.23 -0.64 0.83
CA PHE A 81 6.51 -2.06 0.66
C PHE A 81 7.96 -2.38 0.32
N LEU A 82 8.68 -1.54 -0.39
CA LEU A 82 10.09 -1.80 -0.72
C LEU A 82 11.04 -1.52 0.45
N ASP A 83 10.75 -0.51 1.26
CA ASP A 83 11.65 -0.07 2.32
C ASP A 83 11.13 -0.40 3.72
N CYS A 84 9.81 -0.26 3.97
CA CYS A 84 9.27 -0.39 5.31
C CYS A 84 8.73 -1.79 5.62
N ARG A 85 8.08 -2.45 4.65
CA ARG A 85 7.45 -3.78 4.78
C ARG A 85 7.88 -4.74 3.66
N LYS A 86 9.18 -4.75 3.40
CA LYS A 86 9.81 -5.61 2.40
C LYS A 86 9.59 -7.09 2.67
N ASP A 87 9.53 -7.47 3.93
CA ASP A 87 9.22 -8.83 4.38
C ASP A 87 7.89 -9.34 3.80
N VAL A 88 6.84 -8.55 3.90
CA VAL A 88 5.49 -8.88 3.40
C VAL A 88 5.47 -8.93 1.86
N LEU A 89 6.19 -8.01 1.21
CA LEU A 89 6.30 -7.98 -0.26
C LEU A 89 7.00 -9.23 -0.79
N ILE A 90 8.16 -9.58 -0.25
CA ILE A 90 8.93 -10.77 -0.67
C ILE A 90 8.09 -12.03 -0.48
N GLU A 91 7.44 -12.21 0.67
CA GLU A 91 6.58 -13.36 0.91
C GLU A 91 5.46 -13.49 -0.13
N TRP A 92 4.87 -12.38 -0.55
CA TRP A 92 3.85 -12.39 -1.61
C TRP A 92 4.42 -12.83 -2.96
N LEU A 93 5.57 -12.26 -3.36
CA LEU A 93 6.21 -12.59 -4.63
C LEU A 93 6.65 -14.06 -4.67
N ASP A 94 7.21 -14.57 -3.57
CA ASP A 94 7.59 -15.97 -3.41
C ASP A 94 6.36 -16.90 -3.47
N THR A 95 5.26 -16.52 -2.83
CA THR A 95 3.99 -17.28 -2.87
C THR A 95 3.45 -17.42 -4.29
N LEU A 96 3.69 -16.41 -5.13
CA LEU A 96 3.32 -16.44 -6.56
C LEU A 96 4.37 -17.12 -7.44
N GLY A 97 5.57 -17.39 -6.94
CA GLY A 97 6.70 -17.92 -7.72
C GLY A 97 7.25 -16.90 -8.73
N LEU A 98 7.10 -15.62 -8.46
CA LEU A 98 7.60 -14.55 -9.31
C LEU A 98 9.08 -14.28 -9.02
N GLU A 99 9.90 -14.20 -10.07
CA GLU A 99 11.31 -13.84 -9.93
C GLU A 99 11.44 -12.36 -9.55
N HIS A 100 12.19 -12.11 -8.47
CA HIS A 100 12.44 -10.76 -7.98
C HIS A 100 13.87 -10.63 -7.44
N ASP A 101 14.36 -9.39 -7.37
CA ASP A 101 15.57 -9.01 -6.65
C ASP A 101 15.14 -8.12 -5.48
N GLU A 102 15.19 -8.68 -4.27
CA GLU A 102 14.85 -7.99 -3.03
C GLU A 102 13.48 -7.26 -3.06
N GLY A 103 12.45 -7.85 -3.69
CA GLY A 103 11.12 -7.26 -3.85
C GLY A 103 10.90 -6.52 -5.17
N THR A 104 11.96 -6.26 -5.95
CA THR A 104 11.84 -5.69 -7.29
C THR A 104 11.63 -6.80 -8.29
N LEU A 105 10.52 -6.78 -9.02
CA LEU A 105 10.23 -7.76 -10.07
C LEU A 105 11.29 -7.70 -11.17
N LYS A 106 11.75 -8.88 -11.63
CA LYS A 106 12.68 -8.97 -12.76
C LYS A 106 11.97 -8.86 -14.11
N ALA A 107 10.69 -9.20 -14.16
CA ALA A 107 9.87 -9.07 -15.36
C ALA A 107 9.16 -7.72 -15.37
N ASP A 108 9.21 -7.00 -16.49
CA ASP A 108 8.48 -5.75 -16.68
C ASP A 108 6.95 -5.95 -16.62
N GLU A 109 6.47 -7.09 -17.12
CA GLU A 109 5.07 -7.50 -17.11
C GLU A 109 4.99 -8.94 -16.59
N PRO A 110 4.77 -9.14 -15.26
CA PRO A 110 4.68 -10.47 -14.69
C PRO A 110 3.44 -11.20 -15.21
N PRO A 111 3.54 -12.47 -15.65
CA PRO A 111 2.42 -13.21 -16.19
C PRO A 111 1.36 -13.46 -15.10
N GLN A 112 0.09 -13.27 -15.45
CA GLN A 112 -1.00 -13.59 -14.53
C GLN A 112 -1.04 -15.10 -14.28
N PRO A 113 -1.04 -15.56 -13.01
CA PRO A 113 -1.22 -16.96 -12.67
C PRO A 113 -2.62 -17.46 -13.08
N ALA A 114 -2.76 -18.76 -13.29
CA ALA A 114 -4.08 -19.37 -13.46
C ALA A 114 -4.99 -19.04 -12.27
N GLU A 115 -6.28 -18.83 -12.51
CA GLU A 115 -7.23 -18.36 -11.50
C GLU A 115 -7.25 -19.24 -10.23
N ALA A 116 -7.17 -20.56 -10.39
CA ALA A 116 -7.13 -21.50 -9.27
C ALA A 116 -5.83 -21.36 -8.44
N ALA A 117 -4.69 -21.14 -9.09
CA ALA A 117 -3.41 -20.89 -8.44
C ALA A 117 -3.42 -19.55 -7.70
N LEU A 118 -3.96 -18.50 -8.31
CA LEU A 118 -4.11 -17.19 -7.70
C LEU A 118 -5.01 -17.24 -6.45
N LYS A 119 -6.16 -17.92 -6.52
CA LYS A 119 -7.05 -18.11 -5.35
C LYS A 119 -6.34 -18.86 -4.21
N LYS A 120 -5.57 -19.89 -4.53
CA LYS A 120 -4.78 -20.63 -3.54
C LYS A 120 -3.70 -19.75 -2.90
N ALA A 121 -2.97 -18.98 -3.70
CA ALA A 121 -1.95 -18.04 -3.25
C ALA A 121 -2.54 -16.96 -2.32
N LEU A 122 -3.65 -16.34 -2.71
CA LEU A 122 -4.36 -15.34 -1.89
C LEU A 122 -4.79 -15.92 -0.54
N LYS A 123 -5.38 -17.13 -0.55
CA LYS A 123 -5.79 -17.79 0.70
C LYS A 123 -4.61 -18.12 1.59
N GLY A 124 -3.52 -18.63 1.03
CA GLY A 124 -2.28 -18.93 1.76
C GLY A 124 -1.65 -17.69 2.35
N PHE A 125 -1.47 -16.65 1.55
CA PHE A 125 -0.88 -15.38 1.97
C PHE A 125 -1.68 -14.67 3.07
N ARG A 126 -3.01 -14.62 2.96
CA ARG A 126 -3.88 -14.08 4.00
C ARG A 126 -3.85 -14.91 5.28
N GLY A 127 -3.80 -16.25 5.14
CA GLY A 127 -3.75 -17.18 6.27
C GLY A 127 -2.41 -17.25 6.98
N ALA A 128 -1.33 -16.80 6.35
CA ALA A 128 0.01 -16.75 6.93
C ALA A 128 0.21 -15.60 7.95
N ALA A 129 -0.76 -14.68 8.05
CA ALA A 129 -0.75 -13.66 9.10
C ALA A 129 -0.71 -14.35 10.47
N LYS A 130 0.39 -14.18 11.20
CA LYS A 130 0.58 -14.81 12.51
C LYS A 130 -0.36 -14.18 13.52
N PRO A 131 -1.08 -14.97 14.35
CA PRO A 131 -1.92 -14.44 15.44
C PRO A 131 -1.11 -13.57 16.43
N ASP A 132 0.16 -13.93 16.64
CA ASP A 132 1.11 -13.25 17.52
C ASP A 132 2.13 -12.39 16.71
N GLY A 133 1.84 -12.12 15.43
CA GLY A 133 2.68 -11.30 14.55
C GLY A 133 2.69 -9.81 14.95
N GLU A 134 3.52 -9.03 14.26
CA GLU A 134 3.52 -7.58 14.49
C GLU A 134 2.11 -6.99 14.34
N PRO A 135 1.72 -6.08 15.25
CA PRO A 135 0.43 -5.40 15.13
C PRO A 135 0.30 -4.79 13.74
N GLY A 136 -0.67 -5.26 12.95
CA GLY A 136 -0.90 -4.77 11.61
C GLY A 136 -0.51 -5.69 10.46
N ASP A 137 0.13 -6.81 10.70
CA ASP A 137 0.54 -7.74 9.64
C ASP A 137 -0.62 -8.13 8.70
N ARG A 138 -1.78 -8.43 9.25
CA ARG A 138 -2.98 -8.73 8.44
C ARG A 138 -3.42 -7.55 7.57
N HIS A 139 -3.35 -6.33 8.11
CA HIS A 139 -3.72 -5.11 7.37
C HIS A 139 -2.71 -4.81 6.28
N ASP A 140 -1.41 -4.97 6.57
CA ASP A 140 -0.35 -4.75 5.60
C ASP A 140 -0.43 -5.75 4.44
N ARG A 141 -0.83 -7.00 4.70
CA ARG A 141 -1.08 -8.00 3.65
C ARG A 141 -2.24 -7.58 2.73
N GLU A 142 -3.37 -7.16 3.28
CA GLU A 142 -4.50 -6.65 2.46
C GLU A 142 -4.13 -5.37 1.71
N LEU A 143 -3.38 -4.47 2.33
CA LEU A 143 -2.88 -3.27 1.70
C LEU A 143 -1.92 -3.61 0.55
N LEU A 144 -0.99 -4.57 0.77
CA LEU A 144 -0.07 -5.03 -0.27
C LEU A 144 -0.81 -5.60 -1.47
N LEU A 145 -1.80 -6.47 -1.27
CA LEU A 145 -2.56 -7.06 -2.38
C LEU A 145 -3.21 -5.98 -3.26
N ARG A 146 -3.77 -4.95 -2.64
CA ARG A 146 -4.36 -3.81 -3.37
C ARG A 146 -3.30 -2.94 -4.04
N ALA A 147 -2.18 -2.68 -3.35
CA ALA A 147 -1.07 -1.92 -3.91
C ALA A 147 -0.44 -2.66 -5.10
N PHE A 148 -0.28 -3.98 -4.99
CA PHE A 148 0.23 -4.82 -6.08
C PHE A 148 -0.70 -4.80 -7.29
N ALA A 149 -2.03 -4.95 -7.09
CA ALA A 149 -3.02 -4.83 -8.17
C ALA A 149 -3.10 -3.41 -8.78
N ALA A 150 -2.61 -2.40 -8.08
CA ALA A 150 -2.58 -1.03 -8.58
C ALA A 150 -1.34 -0.69 -9.42
N GLN A 151 -0.32 -1.54 -9.43
CA GLN A 151 0.89 -1.34 -10.23
C GLN A 151 0.57 -1.45 -11.72
N ARG A 152 1.13 -0.54 -12.52
CA ARG A 152 0.92 -0.52 -13.98
C ARG A 152 1.41 -1.79 -14.68
N ALA A 153 2.45 -2.41 -14.14
CA ALA A 153 3.02 -3.66 -14.64
C ALA A 153 2.13 -4.89 -14.37
N VAL A 154 1.19 -4.77 -13.41
CA VAL A 154 0.32 -5.87 -12.96
C VAL A 154 -1.08 -5.64 -13.53
N ASP A 155 -1.30 -6.05 -14.77
CA ASP A 155 -2.63 -6.06 -15.40
C ASP A 155 -3.27 -7.45 -15.23
N TRP A 156 -3.74 -7.72 -13.99
CA TRP A 156 -4.35 -9.00 -13.63
C TRP A 156 -5.83 -8.83 -13.25
N PRO A 157 -6.76 -8.92 -14.21
CA PRO A 157 -8.19 -8.78 -13.94
C PRO A 157 -8.72 -9.77 -12.89
N ALA A 158 -8.15 -10.99 -12.86
CA ALA A 158 -8.53 -12.00 -11.87
C ALA A 158 -8.16 -11.58 -10.44
N LEU A 159 -7.03 -10.90 -10.24
CA LEU A 159 -6.64 -10.36 -8.95
C LEU A 159 -7.58 -9.23 -8.52
N GLU A 160 -7.86 -8.29 -9.41
CA GLU A 160 -8.80 -7.19 -9.13
C GLU A 160 -10.20 -7.70 -8.75
N ALA A 161 -10.70 -8.71 -9.47
CA ALA A 161 -11.98 -9.34 -9.16
C ALA A 161 -12.01 -9.99 -7.76
N GLN A 162 -10.90 -10.61 -7.32
CA GLN A 162 -10.78 -11.23 -5.99
C GLN A 162 -10.65 -10.21 -4.84
N LEU A 163 -10.21 -8.99 -5.13
CA LEU A 163 -10.07 -7.90 -4.13
C LEU A 163 -11.35 -7.07 -3.98
N GLY A 164 -12.40 -7.39 -4.71
CA GLY A 164 -13.67 -6.68 -4.67
C GLY A 164 -13.52 -5.26 -5.21
N SER A 165 -13.38 -5.16 -6.51
CA SER A 165 -13.43 -3.86 -7.20
C SER A 165 -14.72 -3.10 -6.95
#